data_b2a78ee6555c4676f72f6d64d504487c
#
_entry.id   b2a78ee6555c4676f72f6d64d504487c
#
_cell.length_a   1.000
_cell.length_b   1.000
_cell.length_c   1.000
_cell.angle_alpha   90.00
_cell.angle_beta   90.00
_cell.angle_gamma   90.00
#
_symmetry.space_group_name_H-M   'P 1'
#
loop_
_entity.id
_entity.type
_entity.pdbx_description
1 polymer ?
#
loop_
_entity_poly.entity_id
_entity_poly.type
_entity_poly.pdbx_seq_one_letter_code
_entity_poly.pdbx_strand_id
1 'polypeptide(L)'
;AFMDRSLMESVPHQVLEGMLIAAYATGATKLFIYCRAEYPKAIKHLNIAIEQIYAHKLNLINGRELEVIIKEGAGAFVCGEETALINSLEGRRGTPRFRPPFPTDSGWKGYPTMINNVETFGNVPLIINEGAAAYASVGTDNSKGTKLFALAGDLKYPGLVEVPMGITLGEIVFDIGGADRNEVKAVQTGGPSGGCIPVELFDTPVDYDSLRSLGAIMGSGGMIVISKNRCMVETARYFLDFTHRESCGKCTFCRVGTKRMFEALERIVDGDGSEKDLELLEDLGNKVRKGSLCGLGQTAPNPVLATLRYYRNEYLDHVNKKHCTAKACKSMIDLQLDQAKCIKCGLCIKGCPVNAISADFVIDNAKCTRCSSCLDACPKDAIGRVNKGEGYCSE
;
A
#
# COMPACT_ATOMS: atom_id res chain seq x y z
N ALA A 1 -3.18 2.20 5.62
CA ALA A 1 -2.25 1.60 6.58
C ALA A 1 -2.48 2.20 7.96
N PHE A 2 -2.88 1.38 8.92
CA PHE A 2 -3.28 1.83 10.27
C PHE A 2 -2.63 1.00 11.39
N MET A 3 -1.57 0.22 11.09
CA MET A 3 -0.82 -0.58 12.05
C MET A 3 -0.22 0.30 13.14
N ASP A 4 0.67 1.22 12.77
CA ASP A 4 1.31 2.14 13.70
C ASP A 4 0.30 3.05 14.41
N ARG A 5 -0.76 3.50 13.69
CA ARG A 5 -1.85 4.27 14.28
C ARG A 5 -2.52 3.50 15.41
N SER A 6 -2.81 2.23 15.20
CA SER A 6 -3.48 1.39 16.20
C SER A 6 -2.64 1.18 17.44
N LEU A 7 -1.32 1.02 17.32
CA LEU A 7 -0.41 0.97 18.45
C LEU A 7 -0.44 2.26 19.28
N MET A 8 -0.35 3.41 18.61
CA MET A 8 -0.42 4.72 19.27
C MET A 8 -1.79 5.01 19.91
N GLU A 9 -2.87 4.46 19.34
CA GLU A 9 -4.22 4.59 19.90
C GLU A 9 -4.50 3.64 21.05
N SER A 10 -3.96 2.42 21.01
CA SER A 10 -4.31 1.35 21.95
C SER A 10 -3.29 1.20 23.09
N VAL A 11 -2.00 1.30 22.78
CA VAL A 11 -0.89 1.06 23.73
C VAL A 11 0.18 2.15 23.67
N PRO A 12 -0.20 3.44 23.77
CA PRO A 12 0.76 4.55 23.65
C PRO A 12 1.88 4.50 24.69
N HIS A 13 1.62 4.02 25.89
CA HIS A 13 2.62 3.87 26.95
C HIS A 13 3.71 2.88 26.57
N GLN A 14 3.37 1.76 25.95
CA GLN A 14 4.35 0.75 25.50
C GLN A 14 5.30 1.32 24.45
N VAL A 15 4.78 2.13 23.51
CA VAL A 15 5.60 2.83 22.51
C VAL A 15 6.54 3.83 23.20
N LEU A 16 6.00 4.64 24.13
CA LEU A 16 6.78 5.63 24.89
C LEU A 16 7.83 4.96 25.78
N GLU A 17 7.51 3.86 26.44
CA GLU A 17 8.46 3.08 27.24
C GLU A 17 9.63 2.59 26.37
N GLY A 18 9.36 2.06 25.18
CA GLY A 18 10.41 1.67 24.25
C GLY A 18 11.29 2.85 23.80
N MET A 19 10.70 4.03 23.61
CA MET A 19 11.46 5.25 23.33
C MET A 19 12.33 5.69 24.51
N LEU A 20 11.81 5.61 25.74
CA LEU A 20 12.57 5.94 26.96
C LEU A 20 13.74 4.97 27.19
N ILE A 21 13.54 3.67 26.96
CA ILE A 21 14.61 2.66 27.01
C ILE A 21 15.69 2.97 25.97
N ALA A 22 15.29 3.29 24.75
CA ALA A 22 16.21 3.67 23.69
C ALA A 22 16.97 4.98 24.02
N ALA A 23 16.30 5.96 24.63
CA ALA A 23 16.93 7.19 25.09
C ALA A 23 17.96 6.93 26.21
N TYR A 24 17.63 6.01 27.13
CA TYR A 24 18.60 5.56 28.16
C TYR A 24 19.86 4.98 27.53
N ALA A 25 19.69 4.07 26.56
CA ALA A 25 20.79 3.37 25.91
C ALA A 25 21.68 4.29 25.06
N THR A 26 21.11 5.30 24.42
CA THR A 26 21.83 6.23 23.52
C THR A 26 22.24 7.54 24.17
N GLY A 27 21.71 7.85 25.35
CA GLY A 27 21.93 9.14 26.03
C GLY A 27 21.15 10.30 25.40
N ALA A 28 20.14 10.04 24.58
CA ALA A 28 19.29 11.05 23.99
C ALA A 28 18.44 11.75 25.05
N THR A 29 18.27 13.08 24.93
CA THR A 29 17.45 13.89 25.83
C THR A 29 16.20 14.48 25.16
N LYS A 30 16.15 14.46 23.83
CA LYS A 30 14.99 14.91 23.05
C LYS A 30 14.44 13.78 22.22
N LEU A 31 13.16 13.50 22.40
CA LEU A 31 12.42 12.44 21.73
C LEU A 31 11.33 13.07 20.88
N PHE A 32 11.24 12.66 19.64
CA PHE A 32 10.23 13.16 18.72
C PHE A 32 9.32 12.02 18.25
N ILE A 33 8.02 12.25 18.30
CA ILE A 33 7.02 11.40 17.66
C ILE A 33 6.49 12.17 16.45
N TYR A 34 6.87 11.74 15.24
CA TYR A 34 6.36 12.31 14.00
C TYR A 34 5.07 11.58 13.62
N CYS A 35 3.94 12.15 13.99
CA CYS A 35 2.61 11.58 13.78
C CYS A 35 1.88 12.32 12.65
N ARG A 36 1.12 11.61 11.83
CA ARG A 36 0.29 12.23 10.81
C ARG A 36 -0.87 13.01 11.45
N ALA A 37 -1.14 14.23 10.96
CA ALA A 37 -2.26 15.04 11.43
C ALA A 37 -3.64 14.36 11.23
N GLU A 38 -3.72 13.40 10.27
CA GLU A 38 -4.92 12.59 10.01
C GLU A 38 -5.21 11.54 11.10
N TYR A 39 -4.36 11.46 12.16
CA TYR A 39 -4.54 10.54 13.29
C TYR A 39 -4.85 11.29 14.61
N PRO A 40 -5.94 12.08 14.67
CA PRO A 40 -6.22 12.94 15.82
C PRO A 40 -6.41 12.16 17.12
N LYS A 41 -6.95 10.93 17.04
CA LYS A 41 -7.13 10.07 18.21
C LYS A 41 -5.80 9.56 18.76
N ALA A 42 -4.86 9.16 17.88
CA ALA A 42 -3.51 8.77 18.27
C ALA A 42 -2.78 9.93 18.96
N ILE A 43 -2.84 11.14 18.36
CA ILE A 43 -2.24 12.36 18.94
C ILE A 43 -2.81 12.64 20.33
N LYS A 44 -4.13 12.54 20.50
CA LYS A 44 -4.79 12.72 21.80
C LYS A 44 -4.30 11.72 22.84
N HIS A 45 -4.25 10.42 22.50
CA HIS A 45 -3.82 9.38 23.43
C HIS A 45 -2.33 9.50 23.79
N LEU A 46 -1.48 9.85 22.81
CA LEU A 46 -0.07 10.13 23.05
C LEU A 46 0.13 11.31 24.02
N ASN A 47 -0.60 12.43 23.85
CA ASN A 47 -0.53 13.56 24.78
C ASN A 47 -0.90 13.15 26.19
N ILE A 48 -1.99 12.40 26.37
CA ILE A 48 -2.40 11.91 27.70
C ILE A 48 -1.30 11.04 28.31
N ALA A 49 -0.72 10.12 27.53
CA ALA A 49 0.34 9.23 28.01
C ALA A 49 1.62 10.00 28.38
N ILE A 50 1.99 11.04 27.61
CA ILE A 50 3.14 11.91 27.91
C ILE A 50 2.90 12.70 29.20
N GLU A 51 1.70 13.27 29.40
CA GLU A 51 1.34 13.96 30.65
C GLU A 51 1.46 13.03 31.87
N GLN A 52 1.02 11.79 31.75
CA GLN A 52 1.15 10.77 32.81
C GLN A 52 2.61 10.40 33.08
N ILE A 53 3.45 10.26 32.07
CA ILE A 53 4.90 10.03 32.20
C ILE A 53 5.54 11.18 33.01
N TYR A 54 5.20 12.43 32.71
CA TYR A 54 5.73 13.59 33.42
C TYR A 54 5.21 13.68 34.84
N ALA A 55 3.91 13.42 35.06
CA ALA A 55 3.30 13.41 36.40
C ALA A 55 3.98 12.41 37.35
N HIS A 56 4.35 11.24 36.81
CA HIS A 56 5.06 10.19 37.53
C HIS A 56 6.59 10.31 37.48
N LYS A 57 7.14 11.37 36.87
CA LYS A 57 8.58 11.62 36.73
C LYS A 57 9.35 10.49 36.04
N LEU A 58 8.69 9.73 35.18
CA LEU A 58 9.30 8.64 34.40
C LEU A 58 10.20 9.17 33.28
N ASN A 59 10.12 10.46 32.97
CA ASN A 59 11.02 11.15 32.05
C ASN A 59 12.38 11.54 32.69
N LEU A 60 12.58 11.25 33.97
CA LEU A 60 13.87 11.49 34.66
C LEU A 60 14.73 10.22 34.60
N ILE A 61 15.71 10.20 33.69
CA ILE A 61 16.59 9.03 33.46
C ILE A 61 18.03 9.44 33.72
N ASN A 62 18.70 8.76 34.65
CA ASN A 62 20.11 9.03 35.04
C ASN A 62 20.34 10.53 35.41
N GLY A 63 19.40 11.16 36.12
CA GLY A 63 19.49 12.56 36.49
C GLY A 63 19.30 13.54 35.32
N ARG A 64 18.91 13.09 34.15
CA ARG A 64 18.58 13.91 32.96
C ARG A 64 17.09 13.91 32.75
N GLU A 65 16.52 15.07 32.50
CA GLU A 65 15.12 15.21 32.10
C GLU A 65 15.00 15.02 30.60
N LEU A 66 14.12 14.10 30.16
CA LEU A 66 13.82 13.85 28.77
C LEU A 66 12.62 14.69 28.33
N GLU A 67 12.74 15.31 27.16
CA GLU A 67 11.67 16.07 26.51
C GLU A 67 11.05 15.22 25.39
N VAL A 68 9.74 14.94 25.50
CA VAL A 68 8.97 14.20 24.46
C VAL A 68 8.09 15.18 23.71
N ILE A 69 8.28 15.26 22.40
CA ILE A 69 7.63 16.23 21.51
C ILE A 69 6.85 15.49 20.42
N ILE A 70 5.56 15.78 20.32
CA ILE A 70 4.76 15.33 19.17
C ILE A 70 4.88 16.39 18.07
N LYS A 71 5.27 15.94 16.86
CA LYS A 71 5.29 16.76 15.67
C LYS A 71 4.25 16.22 14.67
N GLU A 72 3.26 17.04 14.38
CA GLU A 72 2.23 16.67 13.40
C GLU A 72 2.76 16.86 11.98
N GLY A 73 2.66 15.80 11.19
CA GLY A 73 3.03 15.79 9.78
C GLY A 73 1.84 16.08 8.88
N ALA A 74 2.05 16.85 7.82
CA ALA A 74 1.02 17.25 6.87
C ALA A 74 0.65 16.18 5.82
N GLY A 75 0.87 14.90 6.10
CA GLY A 75 0.43 13.77 5.26
C GLY A 75 1.35 13.40 4.10
N ALA A 76 2.47 14.07 3.88
CA ALA A 76 3.39 13.71 2.80
C ALA A 76 4.03 12.33 3.03
N PHE A 77 3.78 11.39 2.13
CA PHE A 77 4.28 10.01 2.22
C PHE A 77 5.82 9.94 2.27
N VAL A 78 6.49 10.84 1.55
CA VAL A 78 7.96 10.93 1.54
C VAL A 78 8.57 11.20 2.92
N CYS A 79 7.83 11.80 3.86
CA CYS A 79 8.30 12.03 5.22
C CYS A 79 8.41 10.74 6.06
N GLY A 80 8.01 9.58 5.53
CA GLY A 80 8.39 8.27 6.05
C GLY A 80 9.85 7.89 5.81
N GLU A 81 10.56 8.58 4.91
CA GLU A 81 12.00 8.45 4.73
C GLU A 81 12.73 9.27 5.80
N GLU A 82 13.73 8.68 6.46
CA GLU A 82 14.38 9.21 7.66
C GLU A 82 14.92 10.64 7.51
N THR A 83 15.59 10.94 6.41
CA THR A 83 16.19 12.26 6.19
C THR A 83 15.17 13.32 5.75
N ALA A 84 14.10 12.90 5.07
CA ALA A 84 12.94 13.74 4.75
C ALA A 84 12.16 14.08 6.02
N LEU A 85 11.99 13.12 6.94
CA LEU A 85 11.41 13.33 8.25
C LEU A 85 12.21 14.36 9.06
N ILE A 86 13.54 14.22 9.12
CA ILE A 86 14.42 15.19 9.80
C ILE A 86 14.25 16.60 9.20
N ASN A 87 14.25 16.74 7.87
CA ASN A 87 14.03 18.04 7.23
C ASN A 87 12.67 18.64 7.65
N SER A 88 11.61 17.82 7.73
CA SER A 88 10.30 18.27 8.19
C SER A 88 10.30 18.69 9.67
N LEU A 89 10.99 17.94 10.54
CA LEU A 89 11.18 18.32 11.96
C LEU A 89 11.90 19.67 12.09
N GLU A 90 12.83 19.97 11.20
CA GLU A 90 13.58 21.24 11.14
C GLU A 90 12.79 22.39 10.49
N GLY A 91 11.51 22.16 10.11
CA GLY A 91 10.68 23.16 9.43
C GLY A 91 11.04 23.39 7.96
N ARG A 92 11.82 22.49 7.38
CA ARG A 92 12.19 22.49 5.95
C ARG A 92 11.23 21.62 5.16
N ARG A 93 11.27 21.75 3.83
CA ARG A 93 10.55 20.85 2.94
C ARG A 93 11.01 19.39 3.17
N GLY A 94 10.07 18.46 3.34
CA GLY A 94 10.32 17.03 3.51
C GLY A 94 10.89 16.40 2.24
N THR A 95 12.18 16.57 2.01
CA THR A 95 12.92 15.97 0.90
C THR A 95 14.12 15.19 1.41
N PRO A 96 14.46 14.03 0.83
CA PRO A 96 15.60 13.22 1.26
C PRO A 96 16.93 13.96 1.13
N ARG A 97 17.88 13.61 1.99
CA ARG A 97 19.30 14.03 1.89
C ARG A 97 20.12 12.89 1.27
N PHE A 98 21.30 13.22 0.73
CA PHE A 98 22.27 12.22 0.36
C PHE A 98 22.89 11.59 1.61
N ARG A 99 23.24 10.32 1.53
CA ARG A 99 23.96 9.58 2.56
C ARG A 99 25.27 9.04 1.96
N PRO A 100 26.42 9.13 2.62
CA PRO A 100 26.69 9.74 3.93
C PRO A 100 26.57 11.27 3.94
N PRO A 101 26.40 11.95 5.12
CA PRO A 101 26.33 11.35 6.45
C PRO A 101 24.99 10.65 6.72
N PHE A 102 25.01 9.60 7.53
CA PHE A 102 23.79 8.97 8.03
C PHE A 102 23.18 9.78 9.18
N PRO A 103 21.87 9.64 9.50
CA PRO A 103 21.27 10.32 10.65
C PRO A 103 21.97 10.04 11.98
N THR A 104 22.55 8.85 12.15
CA THR A 104 23.36 8.49 13.33
C THR A 104 24.65 9.29 13.44
N ASP A 105 25.16 9.86 12.36
CA ASP A 105 26.32 10.72 12.35
C ASP A 105 25.92 12.20 12.42
N SER A 106 24.93 12.59 11.61
CA SER A 106 24.46 13.97 11.47
C SER A 106 22.96 14.01 11.07
N GLY A 107 22.09 13.98 12.07
CA GLY A 107 20.64 14.01 11.93
C GLY A 107 20.01 15.38 12.20
N TRP A 108 19.10 15.43 13.16
CA TRP A 108 18.38 16.64 13.53
C TRP A 108 19.31 17.74 14.05
N LYS A 109 19.28 18.90 13.38
CA LYS A 109 20.19 20.05 13.65
C LYS A 109 21.68 19.67 13.70
N GLY A 110 22.08 18.62 12.97
CA GLY A 110 23.45 18.15 12.92
C GLY A 110 23.84 17.21 14.06
N TYR A 111 22.95 16.93 15.00
CA TYR A 111 23.21 15.97 16.09
C TYR A 111 22.95 14.52 15.64
N PRO A 112 23.67 13.55 16.19
CA PRO A 112 23.35 12.13 16.01
C PRO A 112 21.90 11.86 16.37
N THR A 113 21.17 11.19 15.47
CA THR A 113 19.73 10.98 15.62
C THR A 113 19.39 9.53 15.26
N MET A 114 18.83 8.80 16.23
CA MET A 114 18.29 7.46 16.03
C MET A 114 16.82 7.57 15.61
N ILE A 115 16.46 6.85 14.55
CA ILE A 115 15.09 6.81 14.03
C ILE A 115 14.65 5.36 13.90
N ASN A 116 13.48 5.04 14.44
CA ASN A 116 12.84 3.74 14.30
C ASN A 116 11.34 3.88 14.08
N ASN A 117 10.74 2.83 13.51
CA ASN A 117 9.30 2.73 13.37
C ASN A 117 8.61 2.56 14.73
N VAL A 118 7.33 2.94 14.82
CA VAL A 118 6.50 2.83 16.03
C VAL A 118 6.41 1.39 16.53
N GLU A 119 6.20 0.44 15.63
CA GLU A 119 6.13 -0.99 15.98
C GLU A 119 7.45 -1.51 16.56
N THR A 120 8.59 -1.02 16.06
CA THR A 120 9.91 -1.35 16.61
C THR A 120 10.02 -0.89 18.08
N PHE A 121 9.67 0.37 18.37
CA PHE A 121 9.67 0.85 19.77
C PHE A 121 8.66 0.11 20.63
N GLY A 122 7.48 -0.26 20.09
CA GLY A 122 6.49 -1.04 20.80
C GLY A 122 6.97 -2.43 21.23
N ASN A 123 7.92 -3.03 20.50
CA ASN A 123 8.49 -4.34 20.84
C ASN A 123 9.63 -4.25 21.87
N VAL A 124 10.29 -3.11 22.04
CA VAL A 124 11.44 -2.98 22.94
C VAL A 124 11.10 -3.36 24.40
N PRO A 125 10.01 -2.89 25.02
CA PRO A 125 9.66 -3.28 26.39
C PRO A 125 9.43 -4.79 26.54
N LEU A 126 8.78 -5.42 25.56
CA LEU A 126 8.56 -6.85 25.54
C LEU A 126 9.90 -7.62 25.54
N ILE A 127 10.82 -7.22 24.68
CA ILE A 127 12.15 -7.84 24.57
C ILE A 127 12.94 -7.70 25.89
N ILE A 128 12.85 -6.55 26.56
CA ILE A 128 13.56 -6.31 27.82
C ILE A 128 12.93 -7.13 28.96
N ASN A 129 11.60 -7.22 29.03
CA ASN A 129 10.90 -7.88 30.11
C ASN A 129 10.94 -9.42 29.99
N GLU A 130 10.76 -9.97 28.79
CA GLU A 130 10.69 -11.40 28.54
C GLU A 130 12.03 -12.00 28.13
N GLY A 131 12.98 -11.18 27.73
CA GLY A 131 14.31 -11.57 27.28
C GLY A 131 14.41 -11.84 25.79
N ALA A 132 15.59 -11.58 25.24
CA ALA A 132 15.87 -11.72 23.81
C ALA A 132 15.63 -13.14 23.27
N ALA A 133 15.89 -14.17 24.08
CA ALA A 133 15.70 -15.56 23.68
C ALA A 133 14.20 -15.90 23.48
N ALA A 134 13.32 -15.39 24.34
CA ALA A 134 11.87 -15.57 24.20
C ALA A 134 11.36 -14.90 22.93
N TYR A 135 11.74 -13.64 22.68
CA TYR A 135 11.37 -12.96 21.44
C TYR A 135 11.91 -13.66 20.19
N ALA A 136 13.16 -14.13 20.24
CA ALA A 136 13.81 -14.81 19.12
C ALA A 136 13.29 -16.24 18.87
N SER A 137 12.53 -16.83 19.81
CA SER A 137 11.89 -18.14 19.62
C SER A 137 10.71 -18.10 18.64
N VAL A 138 10.19 -16.90 18.34
CA VAL A 138 9.12 -16.66 17.38
C VAL A 138 9.71 -16.09 16.09
N GLY A 139 9.20 -16.52 14.95
CA GLY A 139 9.64 -16.05 13.63
C GLY A 139 10.62 -16.98 12.93
N THR A 140 11.26 -16.47 11.87
CA THR A 140 12.30 -17.17 11.07
C THR A 140 13.70 -16.83 11.59
N ASP A 141 14.73 -17.48 11.04
CA ASP A 141 16.12 -17.21 11.43
C ASP A 141 16.55 -15.75 11.21
N ASN A 142 16.05 -15.13 10.13
CA ASN A 142 16.39 -13.76 9.75
C ASN A 142 15.32 -12.72 10.10
N SER A 143 14.12 -13.15 10.53
CA SER A 143 13.00 -12.26 10.84
C SER A 143 12.32 -12.75 12.11
N LYS A 144 12.72 -12.19 13.25
CA LYS A 144 12.24 -12.61 14.58
C LYS A 144 10.99 -11.86 15.02
N GLY A 145 10.24 -12.47 15.93
CA GLY A 145 9.06 -11.90 16.57
C GLY A 145 7.80 -11.98 15.71
N THR A 146 6.89 -11.07 16.00
CA THR A 146 5.60 -10.94 15.32
C THR A 146 5.56 -9.70 14.42
N LYS A 147 4.54 -9.62 13.56
CA LYS A 147 4.28 -8.46 12.71
C LYS A 147 2.80 -8.16 12.61
N LEU A 148 2.46 -6.87 12.72
CA LEU A 148 1.12 -6.39 12.46
C LEU A 148 0.86 -6.23 10.96
N PHE A 149 -0.24 -6.83 10.48
CA PHE A 149 -0.73 -6.64 9.12
C PHE A 149 -2.10 -5.98 9.09
N ALA A 150 -2.27 -5.02 8.16
CA ALA A 150 -3.57 -4.48 7.81
C ALA A 150 -4.08 -5.22 6.56
N LEU A 151 -5.14 -6.00 6.74
CA LEU A 151 -5.78 -6.77 5.69
C LEU A 151 -6.91 -5.96 5.06
N ALA A 152 -6.90 -5.84 3.75
CA ALA A 152 -7.90 -5.13 2.95
C ALA A 152 -8.11 -5.82 1.59
N GLY A 153 -9.10 -5.35 0.84
CA GLY A 153 -9.44 -5.90 -0.48
C GLY A 153 -10.53 -6.95 -0.42
N ASP A 154 -10.44 -7.93 -1.31
CA ASP A 154 -11.50 -8.93 -1.53
C ASP A 154 -11.36 -10.11 -0.53
N LEU A 155 -11.75 -9.87 0.73
CA LEU A 155 -11.71 -10.86 1.81
C LEU A 155 -12.88 -10.64 2.79
N LYS A 156 -13.18 -11.69 3.58
CA LYS A 156 -14.35 -11.68 4.48
C LYS A 156 -14.09 -10.89 5.76
N TYR A 157 -12.86 -10.93 6.28
CA TYR A 157 -12.49 -10.34 7.56
C TYR A 157 -11.37 -9.29 7.37
N PRO A 158 -11.71 -8.06 6.89
CA PRO A 158 -10.74 -6.97 6.83
C PRO A 158 -10.43 -6.44 8.23
N GLY A 159 -9.21 -5.98 8.44
CA GLY A 159 -8.81 -5.42 9.74
C GLY A 159 -7.33 -5.55 10.02
N LEU A 160 -6.99 -5.54 11.31
CA LEU A 160 -5.63 -5.78 11.78
C LEU A 160 -5.49 -7.21 12.30
N VAL A 161 -4.34 -7.80 12.00
CA VAL A 161 -3.93 -9.08 12.55
C VAL A 161 -2.45 -9.01 12.96
N GLU A 162 -2.13 -9.57 14.12
CA GLU A 162 -0.76 -9.82 14.54
C GLU A 162 -0.45 -11.31 14.34
N VAL A 163 0.64 -11.57 13.62
CA VAL A 163 1.03 -12.94 13.27
C VAL A 163 2.53 -13.15 13.52
N PRO A 164 2.98 -14.38 13.80
CA PRO A 164 4.40 -14.68 13.85
C PRO A 164 5.03 -14.49 12.46
N MET A 165 6.25 -13.96 12.43
CA MET A 165 7.03 -13.91 11.20
C MET A 165 7.26 -15.34 10.69
N GLY A 166 7.19 -15.53 9.37
CA GLY A 166 7.33 -16.84 8.73
C GLY A 166 6.01 -17.62 8.53
N ILE A 167 4.87 -17.11 9.02
CA ILE A 167 3.55 -17.60 8.59
C ILE A 167 3.42 -17.45 7.07
N THR A 168 2.70 -18.32 6.39
CA THR A 168 2.53 -18.24 4.94
C THR A 168 1.53 -17.17 4.53
N LEU A 169 1.70 -16.63 3.31
CA LEU A 169 0.70 -15.72 2.73
C LEU A 169 -0.68 -16.36 2.67
N GLY A 170 -0.75 -17.66 2.38
CA GLY A 170 -2.00 -18.42 2.29
C GLY A 170 -2.73 -18.49 3.63
N GLU A 171 -2.04 -18.76 4.73
CA GLU A 171 -2.64 -18.77 6.08
C GLU A 171 -3.19 -17.38 6.43
N ILE A 172 -2.46 -16.30 6.14
CA ILE A 172 -2.96 -14.95 6.40
C ILE A 172 -4.19 -14.61 5.55
N VAL A 173 -4.14 -14.89 4.25
CA VAL A 173 -5.20 -14.47 3.30
C VAL A 173 -6.44 -15.36 3.43
N PHE A 174 -6.26 -16.68 3.50
CA PHE A 174 -7.38 -17.62 3.46
C PHE A 174 -7.90 -17.96 4.85
N ASP A 175 -7.01 -18.36 5.77
CA ASP A 175 -7.44 -18.92 7.04
C ASP A 175 -7.79 -17.81 8.05
N ILE A 176 -7.05 -16.70 8.05
CA ILE A 176 -7.32 -15.54 8.90
C ILE A 176 -8.26 -14.56 8.19
N GLY A 177 -7.91 -14.12 6.97
CA GLY A 177 -8.68 -13.15 6.19
C GLY A 177 -10.00 -13.69 5.64
N GLY A 178 -10.15 -15.02 5.54
CA GLY A 178 -11.35 -15.69 5.06
C GLY A 178 -11.64 -15.43 3.58
N ALA A 179 -10.62 -15.18 2.75
CA ALA A 179 -10.79 -15.00 1.33
C ALA A 179 -11.15 -16.34 0.64
N ASP A 180 -11.96 -16.27 -0.41
CA ASP A 180 -12.30 -17.47 -1.20
C ASP A 180 -11.11 -17.86 -2.09
N ARG A 181 -10.58 -19.06 -1.87
CA ARG A 181 -9.44 -19.61 -2.65
C ARG A 181 -9.69 -19.64 -4.15
N ASN A 182 -10.93 -19.77 -4.59
CA ASN A 182 -11.30 -19.81 -6.00
C ASN A 182 -11.36 -18.42 -6.64
N GLU A 183 -11.54 -17.36 -5.83
CA GLU A 183 -11.73 -16.00 -6.32
C GLU A 183 -10.46 -15.15 -6.22
N VAL A 184 -9.50 -15.53 -5.36
CA VAL A 184 -8.25 -14.78 -5.20
C VAL A 184 -7.34 -14.96 -6.42
N LYS A 185 -6.78 -13.84 -6.87
CA LYS A 185 -5.80 -13.76 -7.95
C LYS A 185 -4.40 -13.46 -7.44
N ALA A 186 -4.31 -12.50 -6.53
CA ALA A 186 -3.03 -12.02 -6.00
C ALA A 186 -3.20 -11.39 -4.62
N VAL A 187 -2.09 -11.16 -3.94
CA VAL A 187 -1.98 -10.23 -2.81
C VAL A 187 -0.94 -9.17 -3.11
N GLN A 188 -1.27 -7.90 -2.86
CA GLN A 188 -0.30 -6.81 -2.89
C GLN A 188 0.21 -6.58 -1.47
N THR A 189 1.52 -6.64 -1.26
CA THR A 189 2.16 -6.46 0.05
C THR A 189 3.06 -5.24 0.08
N GLY A 190 3.26 -4.65 1.25
CA GLY A 190 4.19 -3.55 1.45
C GLY A 190 3.65 -2.15 1.11
N GLY A 191 2.32 -2.02 1.02
CA GLY A 191 1.67 -0.75 0.68
C GLY A 191 1.79 -0.39 -0.81
N PRO A 192 1.48 0.85 -1.23
CA PRO A 192 1.36 1.23 -2.65
C PRO A 192 2.62 1.03 -3.49
N SER A 193 3.79 1.01 -2.88
CA SER A 193 5.07 0.78 -3.57
C SER A 193 5.61 -0.65 -3.38
N GLY A 194 4.79 -1.55 -2.87
CA GLY A 194 5.13 -2.97 -2.74
C GLY A 194 4.94 -3.76 -4.03
N GLY A 195 4.91 -5.08 -3.94
CA GLY A 195 4.74 -5.96 -5.10
C GLY A 195 3.45 -6.77 -5.04
N CYS A 196 2.95 -7.18 -6.19
CA CYS A 196 1.83 -8.10 -6.32
C CYS A 196 2.37 -9.53 -6.45
N ILE A 197 1.96 -10.41 -5.54
CA ILE A 197 2.35 -11.82 -5.50
C ILE A 197 1.15 -12.65 -5.95
N PRO A 198 1.30 -13.51 -6.97
CA PRO A 198 0.22 -14.36 -7.46
C PRO A 198 -0.15 -15.47 -6.47
N VAL A 199 -1.40 -15.93 -6.54
CA VAL A 199 -1.94 -16.93 -5.61
C VAL A 199 -1.16 -18.24 -5.61
N GLU A 200 -0.55 -18.62 -6.71
CA GLU A 200 0.29 -19.81 -6.87
C GLU A 200 1.55 -19.80 -5.99
N LEU A 201 1.92 -18.64 -5.45
CA LEU A 201 3.07 -18.46 -4.59
C LEU A 201 2.68 -18.20 -3.11
N PHE A 202 1.46 -18.51 -2.71
CA PHE A 202 0.97 -18.22 -1.35
C PHE A 202 1.51 -19.15 -0.26
N ASP A 203 2.22 -20.21 -0.63
CA ASP A 203 2.98 -21.04 0.32
C ASP A 203 4.27 -20.34 0.80
N THR A 204 4.58 -19.15 0.25
CA THR A 204 5.75 -18.36 0.63
C THR A 204 5.61 -17.86 2.08
N PRO A 205 6.63 -18.07 2.93
CA PRO A 205 6.66 -17.49 4.26
C PRO A 205 6.75 -15.97 4.21
N VAL A 206 6.05 -15.32 5.11
CA VAL A 206 6.03 -13.87 5.23
C VAL A 206 7.21 -13.43 6.09
N ASP A 207 8.33 -13.20 5.43
CA ASP A 207 9.53 -12.59 6.00
C ASP A 207 10.17 -11.60 5.01
N TYR A 208 11.17 -10.85 5.46
CA TYR A 208 11.76 -9.78 4.63
C TYR A 208 12.46 -10.31 3.38
N ASP A 209 13.16 -11.43 3.48
CA ASP A 209 13.96 -11.98 2.39
C ASP A 209 13.09 -12.70 1.36
N SER A 210 12.15 -13.51 1.84
CA SER A 210 11.22 -14.26 0.99
C SER A 210 10.35 -13.32 0.15
N LEU A 211 9.75 -12.29 0.75
CA LEU A 211 8.96 -11.31 0.00
C LEU A 211 9.80 -10.53 -1.01
N ARG A 212 11.05 -10.17 -0.64
CA ARG A 212 11.96 -9.47 -1.55
C ARG A 212 12.33 -10.31 -2.76
N SER A 213 12.54 -11.61 -2.60
CA SER A 213 12.87 -12.54 -3.70
C SER A 213 11.76 -12.61 -4.76
N LEU A 214 10.50 -12.40 -4.33
CA LEU A 214 9.33 -12.35 -5.22
C LEU A 214 9.11 -10.98 -5.88
N GLY A 215 9.95 -9.98 -5.57
CA GLY A 215 9.79 -8.62 -6.08
C GLY A 215 8.79 -7.76 -5.29
N ALA A 216 8.44 -8.21 -4.10
CA ALA A 216 7.60 -7.49 -3.15
C ALA A 216 8.42 -6.93 -1.98
N ILE A 217 7.79 -6.27 -1.04
CA ILE A 217 8.39 -5.81 0.21
C ILE A 217 7.42 -6.03 1.38
N MET A 218 7.96 -6.12 2.58
CA MET A 218 7.16 -6.14 3.82
C MET A 218 6.46 -4.79 4.04
N GLY A 219 7.18 -3.69 3.85
CA GLY A 219 6.71 -2.36 4.22
C GLY A 219 6.31 -2.29 5.69
N SER A 220 5.28 -1.54 5.99
CA SER A 220 4.72 -1.47 7.35
C SER A 220 3.64 -2.54 7.63
N GLY A 221 3.40 -3.48 6.71
CA GLY A 221 2.45 -4.59 6.90
C GLY A 221 1.10 -4.38 6.21
N GLY A 222 1.01 -3.56 5.17
CA GLY A 222 -0.20 -3.47 4.35
C GLY A 222 -0.33 -4.69 3.42
N MET A 223 -1.49 -5.36 3.44
CA MET A 223 -1.86 -6.43 2.52
C MET A 223 -3.20 -6.14 1.87
N ILE A 224 -3.26 -6.18 0.53
CA ILE A 224 -4.48 -5.98 -0.24
C ILE A 224 -4.73 -7.22 -1.08
N VAL A 225 -5.80 -7.95 -0.77
CA VAL A 225 -6.22 -9.13 -1.52
C VAL A 225 -6.93 -8.69 -2.79
N ILE A 226 -6.51 -9.25 -3.92
CA ILE A 226 -6.97 -8.89 -5.27
C ILE A 226 -7.67 -10.11 -5.86
N SER A 227 -8.93 -9.95 -6.25
CA SER A 227 -9.74 -11.02 -6.85
C SER A 227 -9.53 -11.13 -8.38
N LYS A 228 -10.00 -12.24 -8.94
CA LYS A 228 -9.91 -12.56 -10.39
C LYS A 228 -10.61 -11.53 -11.27
N ASN A 229 -11.59 -10.80 -10.76
CA ASN A 229 -12.31 -9.75 -11.47
C ASN A 229 -11.53 -8.42 -11.57
N ARG A 230 -10.31 -8.34 -11.05
CA ARG A 230 -9.44 -7.18 -11.14
C ARG A 230 -8.40 -7.32 -12.25
N CYS A 231 -8.25 -6.26 -13.03
CA CYS A 231 -7.20 -6.17 -14.03
C CYS A 231 -5.87 -5.81 -13.40
N MET A 232 -4.81 -6.60 -13.65
CA MET A 232 -3.50 -6.35 -13.05
C MET A 232 -2.79 -5.15 -13.68
N VAL A 233 -3.10 -4.79 -14.93
CA VAL A 233 -2.58 -3.58 -15.59
C VAL A 233 -3.16 -2.33 -14.90
N GLU A 234 -4.47 -2.30 -14.68
CA GLU A 234 -5.14 -1.20 -13.97
C GLU A 234 -4.70 -1.12 -12.51
N THR A 235 -4.48 -2.27 -11.87
CA THR A 235 -3.94 -2.34 -10.50
C THR A 235 -2.55 -1.73 -10.42
N ALA A 236 -1.66 -2.04 -11.36
CA ALA A 236 -0.33 -1.45 -11.45
C ALA A 236 -0.39 0.06 -11.71
N ARG A 237 -1.28 0.52 -12.59
CA ARG A 237 -1.52 1.93 -12.86
C ARG A 237 -1.97 2.67 -11.60
N TYR A 238 -2.93 2.11 -10.86
CA TYR A 238 -3.46 2.69 -9.63
C TYR A 238 -2.37 2.89 -8.56
N PHE A 239 -1.53 1.89 -8.31
CA PHE A 239 -0.45 2.00 -7.32
C PHE A 239 0.66 2.95 -7.77
N LEU A 240 0.98 2.95 -9.06
CA LEU A 240 1.99 3.86 -9.59
C LEU A 240 1.51 5.32 -9.57
N ASP A 241 0.22 5.59 -9.81
CA ASP A 241 -0.37 6.92 -9.70
C ASP A 241 -0.16 7.50 -8.29
N PHE A 242 -0.41 6.69 -7.26
CA PHE A 242 -0.14 7.10 -5.89
C PHE A 242 1.32 7.49 -5.69
N THR A 243 2.27 6.61 -6.05
CA THR A 243 3.70 6.88 -5.84
C THR A 243 4.22 8.03 -6.69
N HIS A 244 3.66 8.22 -7.89
CA HIS A 244 3.94 9.36 -8.75
C HIS A 244 3.51 10.68 -8.10
N ARG A 245 2.30 10.76 -7.56
CA ARG A 245 1.76 11.96 -6.88
C ARG A 245 2.51 12.29 -5.59
N GLU A 246 2.97 11.27 -4.87
CA GLU A 246 3.73 11.40 -3.62
C GLU A 246 5.22 11.70 -3.83
N SER A 247 5.68 11.78 -5.08
CA SER A 247 7.06 12.14 -5.38
C SER A 247 7.39 13.55 -4.89
N CYS A 248 8.44 13.69 -4.07
CA CYS A 248 8.91 15.00 -3.60
C CYS A 248 9.50 15.88 -4.72
N GLY A 249 9.75 15.29 -5.90
CA GLY A 249 10.28 15.97 -7.08
C GLY A 249 11.79 16.23 -7.09
N LYS A 250 12.54 15.79 -6.07
CA LYS A 250 13.97 16.10 -5.94
C LYS A 250 14.83 15.40 -6.99
N CYS A 251 14.68 14.08 -7.17
CA CYS A 251 15.51 13.33 -8.14
C CYS A 251 14.76 13.09 -9.46
N THR A 252 15.49 13.21 -10.58
CA THR A 252 14.92 13.12 -11.93
C THR A 252 14.31 11.75 -12.20
N PHE A 253 14.97 10.67 -11.79
CA PHE A 253 14.47 9.31 -12.01
C PHE A 253 13.09 9.08 -11.39
N CYS A 254 12.87 9.49 -10.13
CA CYS A 254 11.56 9.41 -9.51
C CYS A 254 10.58 10.38 -10.17
N ARG A 255 10.88 11.70 -10.20
CA ARG A 255 9.97 12.73 -10.69
C ARG A 255 9.49 12.51 -12.13
N VAL A 256 10.42 12.26 -13.05
CA VAL A 256 10.11 12.10 -14.48
C VAL A 256 9.80 10.65 -14.82
N GLY A 257 10.57 9.71 -14.26
CA GLY A 257 10.43 8.30 -14.60
C GLY A 257 9.09 7.72 -14.18
N THR A 258 8.63 7.97 -12.94
CA THR A 258 7.31 7.49 -12.50
C THR A 258 6.16 8.08 -13.33
N LYS A 259 6.28 9.37 -13.72
CA LYS A 259 5.31 10.00 -14.61
C LYS A 259 5.25 9.35 -15.98
N ARG A 260 6.41 9.09 -16.62
CA ARG A 260 6.46 8.44 -17.93
C ARG A 260 5.94 7.00 -17.90
N MET A 261 6.25 6.26 -16.82
CA MET A 261 5.68 4.93 -16.61
C MET A 261 4.16 4.99 -16.43
N PHE A 262 3.65 5.97 -15.69
CA PHE A 262 2.22 6.18 -15.49
C PHE A 262 1.52 6.47 -16.83
N GLU A 263 2.05 7.41 -17.65
CA GLU A 263 1.53 7.73 -18.96
C GLU A 263 1.52 6.51 -19.91
N ALA A 264 2.51 5.62 -19.82
CA ALA A 264 2.53 4.37 -20.59
C ALA A 264 1.41 3.42 -20.14
N LEU A 265 1.21 3.27 -18.83
CA LEU A 265 0.11 2.45 -18.29
C LEU A 265 -1.27 3.03 -18.65
N GLU A 266 -1.43 4.37 -18.66
CA GLU A 266 -2.67 5.01 -19.13
C GLU A 266 -2.95 4.62 -20.59
N ARG A 267 -1.98 4.77 -21.49
CA ARG A 267 -2.16 4.33 -22.89
C ARG A 267 -2.56 2.87 -22.99
N ILE A 268 -1.93 1.97 -22.21
CA ILE A 268 -2.26 0.55 -22.23
C ILE A 268 -3.70 0.30 -21.78
N VAL A 269 -4.12 0.91 -20.66
CA VAL A 269 -5.48 0.76 -20.11
C VAL A 269 -6.55 1.40 -21.01
N ASP A 270 -6.19 2.48 -21.72
CA ASP A 270 -7.09 3.17 -22.65
C ASP A 270 -7.19 2.50 -24.03
N GLY A 271 -6.37 1.47 -24.28
CA GLY A 271 -6.40 0.73 -25.54
C GLY A 271 -5.47 1.27 -26.63
N ASP A 272 -4.72 2.34 -26.33
CA ASP A 272 -3.78 2.98 -27.24
C ASP A 272 -2.33 2.50 -27.06
N GLY A 273 -2.12 1.57 -26.12
CA GLY A 273 -0.81 1.02 -25.80
C GLY A 273 -0.26 0.10 -26.90
N SER A 274 1.06 -0.07 -26.85
CA SER A 274 1.84 -0.88 -27.78
C SER A 274 2.90 -1.71 -27.02
N GLU A 275 3.54 -2.68 -27.70
CA GLU A 275 4.65 -3.45 -27.10
C GLU A 275 5.83 -2.56 -26.69
N LYS A 276 6.05 -1.44 -27.38
CA LYS A 276 7.06 -0.45 -26.98
C LYS A 276 6.79 0.16 -25.59
N ASP A 277 5.51 0.23 -25.19
CA ASP A 277 5.17 0.68 -23.84
C ASP A 277 5.55 -0.37 -22.80
N LEU A 278 5.46 -1.67 -23.12
CA LEU A 278 5.92 -2.75 -22.23
C LEU A 278 7.44 -2.72 -22.04
N GLU A 279 8.18 -2.56 -23.15
CA GLU A 279 9.64 -2.40 -23.10
C GLU A 279 10.05 -1.15 -22.29
N LEU A 280 9.35 -0.04 -22.51
CA LEU A 280 9.55 1.18 -21.75
C LEU A 280 9.33 0.98 -20.24
N LEU A 281 8.25 0.30 -19.86
CA LEU A 281 7.95 0.05 -18.44
C LEU A 281 9.03 -0.81 -17.77
N GLU A 282 9.54 -1.85 -18.45
CA GLU A 282 10.61 -2.70 -17.93
C GLU A 282 11.94 -1.93 -17.80
N ASP A 283 12.37 -1.25 -18.85
CA ASP A 283 13.63 -0.50 -18.88
C ASP A 283 13.62 0.66 -17.90
N LEU A 284 12.59 1.51 -17.99
CA LEU A 284 12.47 2.69 -17.16
C LEU A 284 12.21 2.33 -15.69
N GLY A 285 11.41 1.29 -15.43
CA GLY A 285 11.19 0.79 -14.08
C GLY A 285 12.49 0.39 -13.38
N ASN A 286 13.36 -0.33 -14.09
CA ASN A 286 14.68 -0.70 -13.58
C ASN A 286 15.60 0.52 -13.38
N LYS A 287 15.55 1.50 -14.27
CA LYS A 287 16.31 2.77 -14.14
C LYS A 287 15.82 3.61 -12.96
N VAL A 288 14.50 3.74 -12.78
CA VAL A 288 13.90 4.44 -11.64
C VAL A 288 14.30 3.78 -10.32
N ARG A 289 14.22 2.45 -10.24
CA ARG A 289 14.63 1.69 -9.06
C ARG A 289 16.08 1.92 -8.68
N LYS A 290 17.00 1.90 -9.65
CA LYS A 290 18.44 2.05 -9.42
C LYS A 290 18.88 3.51 -9.23
N GLY A 291 18.26 4.46 -9.91
CA GLY A 291 18.69 5.86 -9.95
C GLY A 291 17.98 6.78 -8.97
N SER A 292 16.94 6.31 -8.27
CA SER A 292 16.23 7.15 -7.29
C SER A 292 17.00 7.27 -5.98
N LEU A 293 16.93 8.47 -5.37
CA LEU A 293 17.67 8.80 -4.16
C LEU A 293 17.18 8.06 -2.91
N CYS A 294 15.86 7.84 -2.78
CA CYS A 294 15.27 7.27 -1.58
C CYS A 294 14.35 6.09 -1.88
N GLY A 295 13.93 5.38 -0.83
CA GLY A 295 13.09 4.19 -0.91
C GLY A 295 11.79 4.40 -1.67
N LEU A 296 11.15 5.60 -1.60
CA LEU A 296 9.93 5.86 -2.36
C LEU A 296 10.14 5.64 -3.86
N GLY A 297 11.15 6.29 -4.44
CA GLY A 297 11.43 6.13 -5.88
C GLY A 297 12.01 4.77 -6.22
N GLN A 298 12.83 4.18 -5.33
CA GLN A 298 13.41 2.84 -5.54
C GLN A 298 12.37 1.74 -5.56
N THR A 299 11.27 1.90 -4.83
CA THR A 299 10.19 0.90 -4.75
C THR A 299 8.98 1.22 -5.63
N ALA A 300 8.81 2.47 -6.06
CA ALA A 300 7.68 2.91 -6.91
C ALA A 300 7.42 2.00 -8.13
N PRO A 301 8.44 1.44 -8.83
CA PRO A 301 8.22 0.54 -9.96
C PRO A 301 7.79 -0.88 -9.59
N ASN A 302 7.90 -1.29 -8.31
CA ASN A 302 7.66 -2.69 -7.93
C ASN A 302 6.28 -3.23 -8.35
N PRO A 303 5.15 -2.52 -8.14
CA PRO A 303 3.85 -3.02 -8.60
C PRO A 303 3.81 -3.27 -10.11
N VAL A 304 4.45 -2.41 -10.89
CA VAL A 304 4.50 -2.52 -12.36
C VAL A 304 5.39 -3.70 -12.76
N LEU A 305 6.60 -3.78 -12.20
CA LEU A 305 7.55 -4.84 -12.55
C LEU A 305 7.06 -6.23 -12.09
N ALA A 306 6.42 -6.31 -10.93
CA ALA A 306 5.84 -7.55 -10.43
C ALA A 306 4.66 -8.01 -11.30
N THR A 307 3.75 -7.11 -11.66
CA THR A 307 2.61 -7.46 -12.53
C THR A 307 3.04 -7.80 -13.95
N LEU A 308 4.04 -7.11 -14.51
CA LEU A 308 4.65 -7.49 -15.80
C LEU A 308 5.29 -8.87 -15.74
N ARG A 309 5.95 -9.21 -14.63
CA ARG A 309 6.58 -10.54 -14.45
C ARG A 309 5.57 -11.66 -14.38
N TYR A 310 4.51 -11.50 -13.58
CA TYR A 310 3.58 -12.58 -13.25
C TYR A 310 2.32 -12.60 -14.12
N TYR A 311 1.92 -11.46 -14.69
CA TYR A 311 0.68 -11.29 -15.46
C TYR A 311 0.94 -10.72 -16.87
N ARG A 312 2.08 -11.06 -17.47
CA ARG A 312 2.47 -10.54 -18.79
C ARG A 312 1.40 -10.75 -19.86
N ASN A 313 0.68 -11.85 -19.81
CA ASN A 313 -0.40 -12.14 -20.76
C ASN A 313 -1.52 -11.10 -20.73
N GLU A 314 -1.88 -10.58 -19.54
CA GLU A 314 -2.87 -9.50 -19.46
C GLU A 314 -2.39 -8.23 -20.16
N TYR A 315 -1.11 -7.89 -20.02
CA TYR A 315 -0.53 -6.75 -20.74
C TYR A 315 -0.53 -6.96 -22.26
N LEU A 316 -0.16 -8.16 -22.73
CA LEU A 316 -0.17 -8.50 -24.16
C LEU A 316 -1.60 -8.49 -24.72
N ASP A 317 -2.58 -8.97 -23.98
CA ASP A 317 -3.98 -8.89 -24.39
C ASP A 317 -4.46 -7.44 -24.53
N HIS A 318 -4.06 -6.56 -23.59
CA HIS A 318 -4.38 -5.13 -23.67
C HIS A 318 -3.75 -4.45 -24.89
N VAL A 319 -2.46 -4.71 -25.17
CA VAL A 319 -1.77 -4.02 -26.28
C VAL A 319 -2.09 -4.62 -27.63
N ASN A 320 -2.17 -5.96 -27.75
CA ASN A 320 -2.31 -6.62 -29.05
C ASN A 320 -3.76 -6.87 -29.45
N LYS A 321 -4.62 -7.23 -28.48
CA LYS A 321 -6.02 -7.59 -28.74
C LYS A 321 -7.01 -6.49 -28.32
N LYS A 322 -6.56 -5.45 -27.64
CA LYS A 322 -7.42 -4.42 -27.01
C LYS A 322 -8.48 -5.04 -26.10
N HIS A 323 -8.10 -6.07 -25.39
CA HIS A 323 -8.95 -6.95 -24.61
C HIS A 323 -8.54 -6.90 -23.13
N CYS A 324 -9.49 -6.66 -22.23
CA CYS A 324 -9.29 -6.73 -20.79
C CYS A 324 -9.92 -8.00 -20.24
N THR A 325 -9.13 -9.00 -19.90
CA THR A 325 -9.59 -10.31 -19.40
C THR A 325 -10.52 -10.17 -18.18
N ALA A 326 -10.22 -9.22 -17.30
CA ALA A 326 -11.05 -8.92 -16.11
C ALA A 326 -12.27 -8.04 -16.42
N LYS A 327 -12.47 -7.59 -17.67
CA LYS A 327 -13.53 -6.67 -18.09
C LYS A 327 -13.65 -5.43 -17.17
N ALA A 328 -12.52 -4.91 -16.72
CA ALA A 328 -12.43 -3.81 -15.76
C ALA A 328 -12.05 -2.48 -16.42
N CYS A 329 -11.28 -2.50 -17.51
CA CYS A 329 -10.76 -1.31 -18.18
C CYS A 329 -11.86 -0.64 -19.03
N LYS A 330 -12.34 0.51 -18.57
CA LYS A 330 -13.51 1.21 -19.14
C LYS A 330 -13.39 1.49 -20.64
N SER A 331 -12.19 1.78 -21.12
CA SER A 331 -11.96 2.08 -22.55
C SER A 331 -12.04 0.86 -23.46
N MET A 332 -11.95 -0.36 -22.88
CA MET A 332 -11.95 -1.63 -23.61
C MET A 332 -13.25 -2.42 -23.50
N ILE A 333 -14.20 -1.96 -22.69
CA ILE A 333 -15.44 -2.68 -22.44
C ILE A 333 -16.65 -1.91 -22.94
N ASP A 334 -17.70 -2.65 -23.23
CA ASP A 334 -19.07 -2.18 -23.39
C ASP A 334 -19.97 -2.78 -22.32
N LEU A 335 -21.09 -2.14 -22.06
CA LEU A 335 -22.15 -2.72 -21.24
C LEU A 335 -23.22 -3.31 -22.16
N GLN A 336 -23.65 -4.51 -21.85
CA GLN A 336 -24.75 -5.17 -22.59
C GLN A 336 -25.82 -5.66 -21.63
N LEU A 337 -27.04 -5.64 -22.08
CA LEU A 337 -28.20 -6.12 -21.35
C LEU A 337 -28.65 -7.45 -21.96
N ASP A 338 -28.76 -8.46 -21.11
CA ASP A 338 -29.34 -9.76 -21.46
C ASP A 338 -30.87 -9.65 -21.47
N GLN A 339 -31.43 -9.69 -22.66
CA GLN A 339 -32.90 -9.57 -22.84
C GLN A 339 -33.65 -10.76 -22.25
N ALA A 340 -33.04 -11.94 -22.13
CA ALA A 340 -33.67 -13.12 -21.57
C ALA A 340 -33.79 -13.03 -20.04
N LYS A 341 -32.81 -12.42 -19.36
CA LYS A 341 -32.85 -12.16 -17.92
C LYS A 341 -33.63 -10.91 -17.53
N CYS A 342 -33.85 -10.01 -18.48
CA CYS A 342 -34.42 -8.70 -18.22
C CYS A 342 -35.96 -8.76 -17.94
N ILE A 343 -36.38 -8.35 -16.76
CA ILE A 343 -37.80 -8.23 -16.37
C ILE A 343 -38.41 -6.89 -16.74
N LYS A 344 -37.73 -6.03 -17.47
CA LYS A 344 -38.18 -4.72 -17.95
C LYS A 344 -38.68 -3.77 -16.86
N CYS A 345 -38.09 -3.82 -15.67
CA CYS A 345 -38.48 -2.99 -14.50
C CYS A 345 -38.13 -1.50 -14.62
N GLY A 346 -37.26 -1.11 -15.56
CA GLY A 346 -36.87 0.28 -15.82
C GLY A 346 -35.91 0.92 -14.81
N LEU A 347 -35.45 0.20 -13.78
CA LEU A 347 -34.52 0.75 -12.75
C LEU A 347 -33.20 1.21 -13.35
N CYS A 348 -32.65 0.45 -14.29
CA CYS A 348 -31.41 0.81 -15.00
C CYS A 348 -31.55 2.09 -15.85
N ILE A 349 -32.73 2.32 -16.45
CA ILE A 349 -33.00 3.53 -17.24
C ILE A 349 -33.05 4.74 -16.29
N LYS A 350 -33.76 4.64 -15.15
CA LYS A 350 -33.86 5.70 -14.16
C LYS A 350 -32.53 6.01 -13.48
N GLY A 351 -31.71 4.98 -13.28
CA GLY A 351 -30.38 5.10 -12.63
C GLY A 351 -29.25 5.54 -13.57
N CYS A 352 -29.50 5.71 -14.86
CA CYS A 352 -28.48 6.09 -15.81
C CYS A 352 -28.23 7.61 -15.83
N PRO A 353 -27.09 8.13 -15.32
CA PRO A 353 -26.84 9.56 -15.22
C PRO A 353 -26.70 10.28 -16.56
N VAL A 354 -26.47 9.53 -17.64
CA VAL A 354 -26.24 10.07 -19.00
C VAL A 354 -27.34 9.64 -19.99
N ASN A 355 -28.40 9.01 -19.53
CA ASN A 355 -29.51 8.51 -20.34
C ASN A 355 -29.06 7.65 -21.53
N ALA A 356 -28.09 6.75 -21.29
CA ALA A 356 -27.54 5.87 -22.31
C ALA A 356 -28.36 4.58 -22.54
N ILE A 357 -29.49 4.38 -21.83
CA ILE A 357 -30.32 3.18 -21.94
C ILE A 357 -31.70 3.61 -22.51
N SER A 358 -32.06 3.02 -23.65
CA SER A 358 -33.32 3.33 -24.32
C SER A 358 -34.55 2.67 -23.62
N ALA A 359 -35.74 3.08 -24.01
CA ALA A 359 -37.01 2.47 -23.55
C ALA A 359 -37.12 0.98 -23.96
N ASP A 360 -36.42 0.57 -25.02
CA ASP A 360 -36.35 -0.81 -25.50
C ASP A 360 -35.23 -1.61 -24.80
N PHE A 361 -34.64 -1.06 -23.72
CA PHE A 361 -33.58 -1.69 -22.95
C PHE A 361 -32.31 -1.99 -23.76
N VAL A 362 -31.97 -1.10 -24.67
CA VAL A 362 -30.68 -1.14 -25.43
C VAL A 362 -29.75 -0.09 -24.86
N ILE A 363 -28.49 -0.47 -24.62
CA ILE A 363 -27.45 0.42 -24.09
C ILE A 363 -26.69 1.06 -25.26
N ASP A 364 -26.75 2.39 -25.36
CA ASP A 364 -25.92 3.17 -26.28
C ASP A 364 -24.51 3.34 -25.69
N ASN A 365 -23.59 2.47 -26.09
CA ASN A 365 -22.20 2.49 -25.60
C ASN A 365 -21.39 3.72 -26.06
N ALA A 366 -21.86 4.50 -27.04
CA ALA A 366 -21.25 5.76 -27.41
C ALA A 366 -21.52 6.86 -26.37
N LYS A 367 -22.72 6.83 -25.74
CA LYS A 367 -23.12 7.74 -24.64
C LYS A 367 -22.70 7.22 -23.27
N CYS A 368 -22.56 5.91 -23.13
CA CYS A 368 -22.30 5.26 -21.85
C CYS A 368 -20.94 5.65 -21.26
N THR A 369 -20.91 6.19 -20.04
CA THR A 369 -19.67 6.50 -19.28
C THR A 369 -19.10 5.31 -18.54
N ARG A 370 -19.72 4.15 -18.62
CA ARG A 370 -19.31 2.89 -17.94
C ARG A 370 -19.18 3.07 -16.41
N CYS A 371 -20.06 3.89 -15.83
CA CYS A 371 -20.10 4.15 -14.37
C CYS A 371 -20.60 2.97 -13.54
N SER A 372 -21.16 1.94 -14.19
CA SER A 372 -21.72 0.72 -13.58
C SER A 372 -22.98 0.90 -12.73
N SER A 373 -23.54 2.10 -12.56
CA SER A 373 -24.76 2.33 -11.76
C SER A 373 -25.97 1.46 -12.20
N CYS A 374 -26.06 1.12 -13.49
CA CYS A 374 -27.10 0.23 -13.99
C CYS A 374 -26.90 -1.25 -13.63
N LEU A 375 -25.66 -1.69 -13.40
CA LEU A 375 -25.36 -3.03 -12.89
C LEU A 375 -25.87 -3.15 -11.46
N ASP A 376 -25.50 -2.18 -10.60
CA ASP A 376 -25.88 -2.16 -9.19
C ASP A 376 -27.41 -2.02 -9.00
N ALA A 377 -28.08 -1.34 -9.94
CA ALA A 377 -29.54 -1.15 -9.92
C ALA A 377 -30.33 -2.35 -10.46
N CYS A 378 -29.70 -3.33 -11.12
CA CYS A 378 -30.40 -4.44 -11.77
C CYS A 378 -30.69 -5.60 -10.80
N PRO A 379 -31.94 -5.86 -10.39
CA PRO A 379 -32.25 -6.91 -9.42
C PRO A 379 -32.15 -8.34 -9.98
N LYS A 380 -31.85 -8.47 -11.29
CA LYS A 380 -31.73 -9.75 -11.99
C LYS A 380 -30.38 -9.95 -12.64
N ASP A 381 -29.41 -9.08 -12.33
CA ASP A 381 -28.06 -9.12 -12.91
C ASP A 381 -28.08 -9.27 -14.44
N ALA A 382 -29.09 -8.65 -15.08
CA ALA A 382 -29.28 -8.72 -16.53
C ALA A 382 -28.32 -7.81 -17.33
N ILE A 383 -27.50 -7.01 -16.65
CA ILE A 383 -26.52 -6.12 -17.31
C ILE A 383 -25.11 -6.61 -16.95
N GLY A 384 -24.31 -6.84 -17.99
CA GLY A 384 -22.94 -7.30 -17.85
C GLY A 384 -21.93 -6.46 -18.60
N ARG A 385 -20.65 -6.66 -18.28
CA ARG A 385 -19.51 -6.08 -18.98
C ARG A 385 -19.00 -7.08 -20.02
N VAL A 386 -18.81 -6.62 -21.25
CA VAL A 386 -18.22 -7.38 -22.34
C VAL A 386 -17.04 -6.61 -22.92
N ASN A 387 -16.06 -7.28 -23.48
CA ASN A 387 -15.03 -6.55 -24.22
C ASN A 387 -15.62 -5.97 -25.52
N LYS A 388 -15.10 -4.84 -25.98
CA LYS A 388 -15.57 -4.22 -27.22
C LYS A 388 -15.45 -5.20 -28.40
N GLY A 389 -16.51 -5.33 -29.16
CA GLY A 389 -16.58 -6.26 -30.29
C GLY A 389 -16.97 -7.69 -29.95
N GLU A 390 -17.12 -8.03 -28.65
CA GLU A 390 -17.63 -9.33 -28.22
C GLU A 390 -19.16 -9.21 -27.96
N GLY A 391 -19.91 -10.24 -28.40
CA GLY A 391 -21.30 -10.39 -28.01
C GLY A 391 -21.45 -10.92 -26.57
N TYR A 392 -22.61 -10.71 -25.96
CA TYR A 392 -22.95 -11.32 -24.68
C TYR A 392 -23.03 -12.85 -24.85
N CYS A 393 -22.05 -13.59 -24.33
CA CYS A 393 -22.19 -15.03 -24.15
C CYS A 393 -22.91 -15.26 -22.82
N SER A 394 -24.17 -15.72 -22.89
CA SER A 394 -24.88 -16.27 -21.73
C SER A 394 -24.23 -17.60 -21.35
N GLU A 395 -23.41 -17.61 -20.32
CA GLU A 395 -23.06 -18.85 -19.62
C GLU A 395 -24.21 -19.33 -18.73
#